data_9c05e14b573938fb7bed24ca272f4d9e
#
_entry.id   9c05e14b573938fb7bed24ca272f4d9e
#
_cell.length_a   1.000
_cell.length_b   1.000
_cell.length_c   1.000
_cell.angle_alpha   90.00
_cell.angle_beta   90.00
_cell.angle_gamma   90.00
#
_symmetry.space_group_name_H-M   'P 1'
#
loop_
_entity.id
_entity.type
_entity.pdbx_description
1 polymer ?
#
loop_
_entity_poly.entity_id
_entity_poly.type
_entity_poly.pdbx_seq_one_letter_code
_entity_poly.pdbx_strand_id
1 'polypeptide(L)'
;MKRVLIFGVAAFAAAPLAAQGTDVAAQLSGRVPAAVIQAAQSLGDSATAAGVPVSPLVQKALEGAAKNIPADRVIAALQTLYSREVTALGALRQGGISAPDGAAVEGATFAMGAGLSASDVSAIARAGGETYAAATTMRVAGTLAALGVPAAGTVRLVSVALASGVAPGDLAGFPGSVESAMARGMTPAQAAEGLARATQARGGVPPGRGRPAGRPPKH
;
A
#
# COMPACT_ATOMS: atom_id res chain seq x y z
N MET A 1 -8.94 -48.62 -52.19
CA MET A 1 -9.70 -48.31 -50.95
C MET A 1 -9.04 -47.11 -50.28
N LYS A 2 -9.56 -45.91 -50.48
CA LYS A 2 -9.02 -44.63 -49.88
C LYS A 2 -9.88 -44.30 -48.65
N ARG A 3 -9.25 -44.30 -47.46
CA ARG A 3 -9.88 -43.86 -46.20
C ARG A 3 -9.64 -42.38 -46.04
N VAL A 4 -10.70 -41.57 -46.09
CA VAL A 4 -10.69 -40.15 -45.76
C VAL A 4 -10.85 -40.01 -44.26
N LEU A 5 -9.86 -39.47 -43.57
CA LEU A 5 -9.91 -39.08 -42.15
C LEU A 5 -10.43 -37.65 -42.10
N ILE A 6 -11.62 -37.46 -41.53
CA ILE A 6 -12.20 -36.15 -41.26
C ILE A 6 -11.70 -35.73 -39.87
N PHE A 7 -10.82 -34.71 -39.80
CA PHE A 7 -10.45 -34.04 -38.55
C PHE A 7 -11.55 -33.04 -38.18
N GLY A 8 -12.26 -33.36 -37.11
CA GLY A 8 -13.20 -32.42 -36.51
C GLY A 8 -12.45 -31.38 -35.70
N VAL A 9 -12.50 -30.12 -36.13
CA VAL A 9 -12.01 -28.97 -35.35
C VAL A 9 -13.04 -28.63 -34.30
N ALA A 10 -12.78 -28.97 -33.03
CA ALA A 10 -13.57 -28.52 -31.91
C ALA A 10 -13.24 -27.04 -31.65
N ALA A 11 -14.16 -26.14 -32.04
CA ALA A 11 -14.08 -24.73 -31.64
C ALA A 11 -14.37 -24.60 -30.14
N PHE A 12 -13.33 -24.40 -29.34
CA PHE A 12 -13.48 -23.95 -27.95
C PHE A 12 -14.01 -22.51 -28.00
N ALA A 13 -15.29 -22.34 -27.75
CA ALA A 13 -15.86 -21.04 -27.44
C ALA A 13 -15.26 -20.59 -26.08
N ALA A 14 -14.31 -19.70 -26.12
CA ALA A 14 -13.87 -18.96 -24.92
C ALA A 14 -15.06 -18.12 -24.46
N ALA A 15 -15.77 -18.58 -23.44
CA ALA A 15 -16.72 -17.76 -22.72
C ALA A 15 -15.95 -16.56 -22.16
N PRO A 16 -16.40 -15.29 -22.37
CA PRO A 16 -15.79 -14.17 -21.68
C PRO A 16 -15.93 -14.44 -20.19
N LEU A 17 -14.82 -14.43 -19.44
CA LEU A 17 -14.87 -14.25 -18.01
C LEU A 17 -15.57 -12.89 -17.81
N ALA A 18 -16.89 -12.96 -17.61
CA ALA A 18 -17.63 -11.81 -17.08
C ALA A 18 -16.88 -11.43 -15.80
N ALA A 19 -16.26 -10.24 -15.82
CA ALA A 19 -15.75 -9.61 -14.62
C ALA A 19 -16.88 -9.73 -13.60
N GLN A 20 -16.65 -10.52 -12.54
CA GLN A 20 -17.56 -10.57 -11.40
C GLN A 20 -17.44 -9.19 -10.78
N GLY A 21 -18.23 -8.25 -11.28
CA GLY A 21 -18.43 -6.96 -10.66
C GLY A 21 -18.83 -7.28 -9.23
N THR A 22 -18.01 -6.86 -8.30
CA THR A 22 -18.23 -7.10 -6.88
C THR A 22 -19.57 -6.47 -6.58
N ASP A 23 -20.62 -7.27 -6.41
CA ASP A 23 -21.97 -6.75 -6.12
C ASP A 23 -21.95 -6.16 -4.70
N VAL A 24 -21.59 -4.89 -4.64
CA VAL A 24 -21.51 -4.11 -3.39
C VAL A 24 -22.87 -4.09 -2.71
N ALA A 25 -23.96 -3.98 -3.49
CA ALA A 25 -25.31 -3.95 -2.95
C ALA A 25 -25.66 -5.28 -2.25
N ALA A 26 -25.29 -6.42 -2.83
CA ALA A 26 -25.52 -7.72 -2.19
C ALA A 26 -24.75 -7.86 -0.89
N GLN A 27 -23.49 -7.39 -0.83
CA GLN A 27 -22.67 -7.45 0.39
C GLN A 27 -23.22 -6.56 1.52
N LEU A 28 -23.88 -5.46 1.19
CA LEU A 28 -24.38 -4.47 2.14
C LEU A 28 -25.88 -4.68 2.49
N SER A 29 -26.61 -5.49 1.72
CA SER A 29 -28.04 -5.70 1.89
C SER A 29 -28.41 -6.20 3.30
N GLY A 30 -29.42 -5.57 3.90
CA GLY A 30 -29.86 -5.88 5.24
C GLY A 30 -28.91 -5.42 6.37
N ARG A 31 -27.77 -4.83 6.05
CA ARG A 31 -26.73 -4.46 7.03
C ARG A 31 -26.53 -2.95 7.16
N VAL A 32 -26.86 -2.20 6.14
CA VAL A 32 -26.73 -0.74 6.10
C VAL A 32 -27.98 -0.10 5.49
N PRO A 33 -28.26 1.21 5.73
CA PRO A 33 -29.40 1.92 5.15
C PRO A 33 -29.37 1.92 3.62
N ALA A 34 -30.55 1.88 2.96
CA ALA A 34 -30.68 1.83 1.50
C ALA A 34 -29.93 2.96 0.78
N ALA A 35 -29.94 4.17 1.31
CA ALA A 35 -29.21 5.32 0.74
C ALA A 35 -27.69 5.08 0.71
N VAL A 36 -27.14 4.43 1.75
CA VAL A 36 -25.71 4.06 1.82
C VAL A 36 -25.41 2.96 0.81
N ILE A 37 -26.31 1.97 0.62
CA ILE A 37 -26.13 0.91 -0.38
C ILE A 37 -26.02 1.52 -1.80
N GLN A 38 -26.94 2.41 -2.15
CA GLN A 38 -26.94 3.07 -3.46
C GLN A 38 -25.67 3.87 -3.70
N ALA A 39 -25.25 4.66 -2.73
CA ALA A 39 -24.02 5.44 -2.82
C ALA A 39 -22.77 4.55 -2.93
N ALA A 40 -22.68 3.49 -2.11
CA ALA A 40 -21.57 2.54 -2.14
C ALA A 40 -21.51 1.78 -3.45
N GLN A 41 -22.65 1.36 -4.03
CA GLN A 41 -22.71 0.71 -5.35
C GLN A 41 -22.18 1.65 -6.44
N SER A 42 -22.69 2.87 -6.53
CA SER A 42 -22.24 3.85 -7.53
C SER A 42 -20.76 4.17 -7.43
N LEU A 43 -20.24 4.31 -6.20
CA LEU A 43 -18.80 4.50 -5.97
C LEU A 43 -17.99 3.24 -6.29
N GLY A 44 -18.53 2.05 -6.02
CA GLY A 44 -17.90 0.77 -6.38
C GLY A 44 -17.77 0.58 -7.89
N ASP A 45 -18.80 0.94 -8.66
CA ASP A 45 -18.74 0.94 -10.11
C ASP A 45 -17.68 1.92 -10.64
N SER A 46 -17.64 3.13 -10.05
CA SER A 46 -16.62 4.14 -10.37
C SER A 46 -15.21 3.67 -9.98
N ALA A 47 -15.05 3.01 -8.83
CA ALA A 47 -13.79 2.45 -8.36
C ALA A 47 -13.28 1.36 -9.31
N THR A 48 -14.16 0.47 -9.74
CA THR A 48 -13.84 -0.57 -10.74
C THR A 48 -13.37 0.06 -12.06
N ALA A 49 -14.09 1.07 -12.56
CA ALA A 49 -13.69 1.78 -13.76
C ALA A 49 -12.36 2.53 -13.63
N ALA A 50 -12.07 3.09 -12.46
CA ALA A 50 -10.81 3.78 -12.17
C ALA A 50 -9.64 2.81 -11.92
N GLY A 51 -9.90 1.54 -11.62
CA GLY A 51 -8.90 0.54 -11.26
C GLY A 51 -8.42 0.68 -9.80
N VAL A 52 -9.29 1.15 -8.91
CA VAL A 52 -9.04 1.19 -7.46
C VAL A 52 -9.87 0.12 -6.74
N PRO A 53 -9.43 -0.35 -5.55
CA PRO A 53 -10.11 -1.43 -4.86
C PRO A 53 -11.50 -0.99 -4.35
N VAL A 54 -12.48 -1.90 -4.45
CA VAL A 54 -13.86 -1.67 -3.97
C VAL A 54 -14.03 -2.08 -2.51
N SER A 55 -13.21 -3.02 -2.05
CA SER A 55 -13.35 -3.61 -0.71
C SER A 55 -13.29 -2.59 0.44
N PRO A 56 -12.45 -1.54 0.41
CA PRO A 56 -12.43 -0.52 1.45
C PRO A 56 -13.74 0.28 1.55
N LEU A 57 -14.43 0.50 0.44
CA LEU A 57 -15.74 1.17 0.43
C LEU A 57 -16.79 0.33 1.16
N VAL A 58 -16.84 -0.97 0.88
CA VAL A 58 -17.74 -1.92 1.58
C VAL A 58 -17.45 -1.93 3.07
N GLN A 59 -16.17 -2.07 3.45
CA GLN A 59 -15.76 -2.08 4.86
C GLN A 59 -16.13 -0.77 5.56
N LYS A 60 -15.92 0.38 4.93
CA LYS A 60 -16.28 1.68 5.49
C LYS A 60 -17.78 1.85 5.67
N ALA A 61 -18.61 1.36 4.74
CA ALA A 61 -20.08 1.36 4.89
C ALA A 61 -20.52 0.52 6.08
N LEU A 62 -19.97 -0.69 6.23
CA LEU A 62 -20.26 -1.59 7.36
C LEU A 62 -19.78 -1.02 8.69
N GLU A 63 -18.61 -0.40 8.73
CA GLU A 63 -18.08 0.29 9.92
C GLU A 63 -19.03 1.42 10.36
N GLY A 64 -19.48 2.23 9.41
CA GLY A 64 -20.42 3.32 9.67
C GLY A 64 -21.73 2.82 10.28
N ALA A 65 -22.29 1.75 9.72
CA ALA A 65 -23.52 1.13 10.25
C ALA A 65 -23.30 0.55 11.65
N ALA A 66 -22.22 -0.19 11.88
CA ALA A 66 -21.88 -0.78 13.16
C ALA A 66 -21.70 0.27 14.28
N LYS A 67 -21.24 1.46 13.93
CA LYS A 67 -21.07 2.61 14.84
C LYS A 67 -22.31 3.51 14.91
N ASN A 68 -23.41 3.16 14.26
CA ASN A 68 -24.63 3.95 14.17
C ASN A 68 -24.38 5.39 13.66
N ILE A 69 -23.44 5.55 12.71
CA ILE A 69 -23.16 6.85 12.10
C ILE A 69 -24.31 7.22 11.15
N PRO A 70 -24.82 8.48 11.16
CA PRO A 70 -25.83 8.94 10.21
C PRO A 70 -25.46 8.68 8.76
N ALA A 71 -26.44 8.28 7.93
CA ALA A 71 -26.22 7.84 6.55
C ALA A 71 -25.49 8.89 5.68
N ASP A 72 -25.85 10.17 5.83
CA ASP A 72 -25.22 11.30 5.14
C ASP A 72 -23.72 11.40 5.45
N ARG A 73 -23.32 11.18 6.70
CA ARG A 73 -21.91 11.16 7.11
C ARG A 73 -21.16 9.95 6.56
N VAL A 74 -21.83 8.77 6.54
CA VAL A 74 -21.22 7.58 5.93
C VAL A 74 -20.98 7.80 4.45
N ILE A 75 -21.97 8.35 3.72
CA ILE A 75 -21.87 8.66 2.29
C ILE A 75 -20.71 9.64 2.03
N ALA A 76 -20.61 10.73 2.81
CA ALA A 76 -19.51 11.68 2.69
C ALA A 76 -18.13 11.02 2.95
N ALA A 77 -18.06 10.10 3.92
CA ALA A 77 -16.84 9.34 4.19
C ALA A 77 -16.46 8.39 3.03
N LEU A 78 -17.44 7.75 2.39
CA LEU A 78 -17.22 6.91 1.21
C LEU A 78 -16.69 7.73 0.03
N GLN A 79 -17.28 8.91 -0.23
CA GLN A 79 -16.82 9.82 -1.29
C GLN A 79 -15.38 10.29 -1.05
N THR A 80 -15.07 10.66 0.20
CA THR A 80 -13.72 11.06 0.61
C THR A 80 -12.71 9.92 0.44
N LEU A 81 -13.09 8.70 0.82
CA LEU A 81 -12.24 7.51 0.66
C LEU A 81 -11.96 7.24 -0.81
N TYR A 82 -12.99 7.17 -1.65
CA TYR A 82 -12.85 6.99 -3.09
C TYR A 82 -11.94 8.03 -3.74
N SER A 83 -12.16 9.32 -3.45
CA SER A 83 -11.31 10.41 -3.97
C SER A 83 -9.85 10.23 -3.57
N ARG A 84 -9.59 9.78 -2.33
CA ARG A 84 -8.24 9.52 -1.85
C ARG A 84 -7.60 8.32 -2.54
N GLU A 85 -8.35 7.24 -2.79
CA GLU A 85 -7.87 6.06 -3.52
C GLU A 85 -7.46 6.41 -4.96
N VAL A 86 -8.29 7.19 -5.66
CA VAL A 86 -7.96 7.67 -7.02
C VAL A 86 -6.70 8.54 -7.00
N THR A 87 -6.57 9.42 -6.01
CA THR A 87 -5.38 10.26 -5.84
C THR A 87 -4.14 9.41 -5.52
N ALA A 88 -4.28 8.40 -4.66
CA ALA A 88 -3.20 7.48 -4.30
C ALA A 88 -2.72 6.68 -5.52
N LEU A 89 -3.64 6.16 -6.34
CA LEU A 89 -3.33 5.48 -7.59
C LEU A 89 -2.54 6.39 -8.54
N GLY A 90 -2.99 7.65 -8.71
CA GLY A 90 -2.30 8.65 -9.51
C GLY A 90 -0.89 8.93 -9.00
N ALA A 91 -0.71 9.09 -7.68
CA ALA A 91 0.58 9.33 -7.05
C ALA A 91 1.56 8.15 -7.23
N LEU A 92 1.09 6.90 -7.10
CA LEU A 92 1.89 5.71 -7.34
C LEU A 92 2.37 5.64 -8.80
N ARG A 93 1.47 5.89 -9.76
CA ARG A 93 1.81 5.94 -11.20
C ARG A 93 2.82 7.05 -11.50
N GLN A 94 2.62 8.24 -10.94
CA GLN A 94 3.56 9.36 -11.05
C GLN A 94 4.93 9.04 -10.43
N GLY A 95 4.95 8.20 -9.40
CA GLY A 95 6.17 7.67 -8.79
C GLY A 95 6.86 6.57 -9.59
N GLY A 96 6.30 6.13 -10.73
CA GLY A 96 6.90 5.14 -11.62
C GLY A 96 6.37 3.72 -11.45
N ILE A 97 5.37 3.50 -10.60
CA ILE A 97 4.69 2.19 -10.50
C ILE A 97 3.64 2.14 -11.63
N SER A 98 3.97 1.43 -12.71
CA SER A 98 3.11 1.41 -13.92
C SER A 98 1.74 0.76 -13.70
N ALA A 99 1.71 -0.32 -12.93
CA ALA A 99 0.49 -1.09 -12.62
C ALA A 99 0.40 -1.37 -11.10
N PRO A 100 0.04 -0.36 -10.27
CA PRO A 100 -0.14 -0.58 -8.85
C PRO A 100 -1.26 -1.57 -8.59
N ASP A 101 -1.00 -2.58 -7.76
CA ASP A 101 -2.04 -3.49 -7.29
C ASP A 101 -2.95 -2.84 -6.24
N GLY A 102 -4.07 -3.49 -5.92
CA GLY A 102 -5.02 -2.97 -4.93
C GLY A 102 -4.38 -2.76 -3.55
N ALA A 103 -3.47 -3.63 -3.15
CA ALA A 103 -2.78 -3.53 -1.85
C ALA A 103 -1.83 -2.31 -1.80
N ALA A 104 -1.18 -1.96 -2.92
CA ALA A 104 -0.37 -0.75 -3.02
C ALA A 104 -1.24 0.52 -2.94
N VAL A 105 -2.40 0.52 -3.63
CA VAL A 105 -3.35 1.63 -3.55
C VAL A 105 -3.89 1.80 -2.13
N GLU A 106 -4.30 0.71 -1.47
CA GLU A 106 -4.75 0.74 -0.07
C GLU A 106 -3.66 1.27 0.87
N GLY A 107 -2.41 0.80 0.70
CA GLY A 107 -1.28 1.27 1.48
C GLY A 107 -0.99 2.76 1.29
N ALA A 108 -1.04 3.26 0.05
CA ALA A 108 -0.86 4.68 -0.26
C ALA A 108 -2.05 5.52 0.26
N THR A 109 -3.29 5.01 0.14
CA THR A 109 -4.49 5.64 0.69
C THR A 109 -4.40 5.78 2.22
N PHE A 110 -3.90 4.73 2.90
CA PHE A 110 -3.63 4.77 4.34
C PHE A 110 -2.56 5.81 4.68
N ALA A 111 -1.46 5.83 3.95
CA ALA A 111 -0.37 6.79 4.16
C ALA A 111 -0.85 8.24 4.00
N MET A 112 -1.68 8.53 2.99
CA MET A 112 -2.32 9.84 2.82
C MET A 112 -3.31 10.15 3.95
N GLY A 113 -4.03 9.14 4.44
CA GLY A 113 -4.91 9.27 5.60
C GLY A 113 -4.16 9.60 6.89
N ALA A 114 -2.91 9.17 7.01
CA ALA A 114 -2.01 9.45 8.11
C ALA A 114 -1.26 10.80 7.98
N GLY A 115 -1.47 11.55 6.89
CA GLY A 115 -0.93 12.90 6.72
C GLY A 115 0.15 13.07 5.64
N LEU A 116 0.47 12.02 4.86
CA LEU A 116 1.32 12.19 3.69
C LEU A 116 0.55 12.81 2.53
N SER A 117 1.19 13.67 1.76
CA SER A 117 0.64 14.23 0.52
C SER A 117 0.81 13.25 -0.66
N ALA A 118 0.11 13.50 -1.76
CA ALA A 118 0.30 12.76 -3.00
C ALA A 118 1.74 12.87 -3.53
N SER A 119 2.40 14.01 -3.35
CA SER A 119 3.80 14.20 -3.71
C SER A 119 4.75 13.37 -2.85
N ASP A 120 4.45 13.20 -1.55
CA ASP A 120 5.23 12.33 -0.66
C ASP A 120 5.11 10.85 -1.08
N VAL A 121 3.90 10.39 -1.36
CA VAL A 121 3.63 9.04 -1.89
C VAL A 121 4.39 8.83 -3.20
N SER A 122 4.33 9.79 -4.13
CA SER A 122 5.06 9.72 -5.41
C SER A 122 6.59 9.68 -5.20
N ALA A 123 7.13 10.46 -4.26
CA ALA A 123 8.56 10.46 -3.95
C ALA A 123 9.03 9.11 -3.37
N ILE A 124 8.27 8.53 -2.45
CA ILE A 124 8.54 7.21 -1.87
C ILE A 124 8.44 6.11 -2.94
N ALA A 125 7.40 6.14 -3.78
CA ALA A 125 7.23 5.19 -4.88
C ALA A 125 8.43 5.21 -5.83
N ARG A 126 8.89 6.41 -6.20
CA ARG A 126 10.07 6.60 -7.07
C ARG A 126 11.35 6.05 -6.43
N ALA A 127 11.53 6.25 -5.13
CA ALA A 127 12.70 5.73 -4.42
C ALA A 127 12.75 4.20 -4.36
N GLY A 128 11.58 3.54 -4.27
CA GLY A 128 11.47 2.08 -4.24
C GLY A 128 11.55 1.42 -5.62
N GLY A 129 11.09 2.12 -6.65
CA GLY A 129 10.97 1.58 -7.99
C GLY A 129 10.17 0.27 -8.01
N GLU A 130 10.49 -0.61 -8.96
CA GLU A 130 9.90 -1.96 -9.04
C GLU A 130 10.58 -2.98 -8.12
N THR A 131 11.68 -2.60 -7.48
CA THR A 131 12.48 -3.50 -6.63
C THR A 131 11.79 -3.81 -5.31
N TYR A 132 11.01 -2.86 -4.79
CA TYR A 132 10.31 -2.99 -3.51
C TYR A 132 8.81 -3.12 -3.71
N ALA A 133 8.20 -4.02 -2.93
CA ALA A 133 6.74 -4.15 -2.90
C ALA A 133 6.10 -2.83 -2.42
N ALA A 134 5.46 -2.12 -3.35
CA ALA A 134 4.84 -0.81 -3.09
C ALA A 134 3.85 -0.86 -1.93
N ALA A 135 3.07 -1.94 -1.81
CA ALA A 135 2.11 -2.15 -0.72
C ALA A 135 2.78 -2.10 0.67
N THR A 136 3.88 -2.84 0.85
CA THR A 136 4.63 -2.86 2.12
C THR A 136 5.26 -1.51 2.40
N THR A 137 5.92 -0.92 1.41
CA THR A 137 6.60 0.38 1.53
C THR A 137 5.63 1.49 1.94
N MET A 138 4.46 1.56 1.28
CA MET A 138 3.43 2.55 1.60
C MET A 138 2.79 2.32 2.96
N ARG A 139 2.60 1.07 3.36
CA ARG A 139 2.09 0.74 4.70
C ARG A 139 3.08 1.15 5.80
N VAL A 140 4.39 0.91 5.61
CA VAL A 140 5.43 1.36 6.54
C VAL A 140 5.43 2.89 6.64
N ALA A 141 5.40 3.59 5.50
CA ALA A 141 5.35 5.06 5.48
C ALA A 141 4.11 5.60 6.21
N GLY A 142 2.93 5.02 5.94
CA GLY A 142 1.68 5.39 6.62
C GLY A 142 1.73 5.13 8.12
N THR A 143 2.30 3.99 8.56
CA THR A 143 2.44 3.69 9.99
C THR A 143 3.38 4.67 10.68
N LEU A 144 4.52 5.02 10.06
CA LEU A 144 5.44 6.04 10.59
C LEU A 144 4.75 7.41 10.73
N ALA A 145 3.98 7.83 9.73
CA ALA A 145 3.21 9.07 9.79
C ALA A 145 2.13 9.00 10.88
N ALA A 146 1.43 7.87 11.05
CA ALA A 146 0.44 7.66 12.11
C ALA A 146 1.06 7.69 13.52
N LEU A 147 2.33 7.32 13.67
CA LEU A 147 3.11 7.46 14.91
C LEU A 147 3.54 8.91 15.19
N GLY A 148 3.19 9.85 14.32
CA GLY A 148 3.52 11.26 14.46
C GLY A 148 4.88 11.65 13.89
N VAL A 149 5.53 10.79 13.09
CA VAL A 149 6.72 11.19 12.33
C VAL A 149 6.27 12.21 11.27
N PRO A 150 6.89 13.42 11.22
CA PRO A 150 6.55 14.40 10.21
C PRO A 150 6.72 13.86 8.78
N ALA A 151 5.90 14.32 7.83
CA ALA A 151 5.91 13.83 6.45
C ALA A 151 7.32 13.84 5.82
N ALA A 152 8.05 14.95 5.95
CA ALA A 152 9.42 15.06 5.44
C ALA A 152 10.38 14.03 6.07
N GLY A 153 10.23 13.76 7.38
CA GLY A 153 10.99 12.74 8.11
C GLY A 153 10.65 11.33 7.64
N THR A 154 9.38 11.06 7.40
CA THR A 154 8.89 9.78 6.87
C THR A 154 9.44 9.53 5.47
N VAL A 155 9.30 10.50 4.56
CA VAL A 155 9.83 10.41 3.19
C VAL A 155 11.34 10.16 3.22
N ARG A 156 12.08 10.95 4.01
CA ARG A 156 13.53 10.80 4.13
C ARG A 156 13.93 9.42 4.65
N LEU A 157 13.34 8.96 5.76
CA LEU A 157 13.68 7.67 6.38
C LEU A 157 13.43 6.52 5.41
N VAL A 158 12.23 6.47 4.79
CA VAL A 158 11.87 5.40 3.85
C VAL A 158 12.77 5.46 2.61
N SER A 159 12.97 6.65 2.00
CA SER A 159 13.83 6.78 0.82
C SER A 159 15.28 6.38 1.09
N VAL A 160 15.84 6.73 2.24
CA VAL A 160 17.19 6.30 2.66
C VAL A 160 17.25 4.78 2.80
N ALA A 161 16.24 4.16 3.39
CA ALA A 161 16.18 2.70 3.54
C ALA A 161 16.17 1.99 2.18
N LEU A 162 15.32 2.46 1.27
CA LEU A 162 15.21 1.91 -0.08
C LEU A 162 16.52 2.08 -0.87
N ALA A 163 17.12 3.27 -0.82
CA ALA A 163 18.41 3.55 -1.48
C ALA A 163 19.59 2.76 -0.87
N SER A 164 19.52 2.43 0.42
CA SER A 164 20.53 1.63 1.11
C SER A 164 20.34 0.11 0.92
N GLY A 165 19.34 -0.33 0.16
CA GLY A 165 19.07 -1.74 -0.08
C GLY A 165 18.59 -2.51 1.16
N VAL A 166 17.89 -1.85 2.08
CA VAL A 166 17.32 -2.49 3.28
C VAL A 166 16.35 -3.60 2.87
N ALA A 167 16.51 -4.78 3.43
CA ALA A 167 15.62 -5.91 3.10
C ALA A 167 14.15 -5.57 3.46
N PRO A 168 13.17 -6.06 2.69
CA PRO A 168 11.75 -5.75 2.93
C PRO A 168 11.27 -6.08 4.35
N GLY A 169 11.77 -7.18 4.95
CA GLY A 169 11.47 -7.55 6.33
C GLY A 169 12.01 -6.55 7.36
N ASP A 170 13.22 -6.04 7.13
CA ASP A 170 13.82 -5.04 8.02
C ASP A 170 13.11 -3.68 7.88
N LEU A 171 12.70 -3.32 6.66
CA LEU A 171 11.89 -2.12 6.42
C LEU A 171 10.57 -2.18 7.21
N ALA A 172 9.91 -3.33 7.22
CA ALA A 172 8.69 -3.55 8.00
C ALA A 172 8.89 -3.39 9.53
N GLY A 173 10.12 -3.54 10.03
CA GLY A 173 10.49 -3.32 11.42
C GLY A 173 10.71 -1.86 11.83
N PHE A 174 10.71 -0.91 10.87
CA PHE A 174 10.99 0.50 11.15
C PHE A 174 9.99 1.18 12.11
N PRO A 175 8.67 0.96 11.97
CA PRO A 175 7.71 1.50 12.94
C PRO A 175 8.01 1.07 14.37
N GLY A 176 8.26 -0.23 14.61
CA GLY A 176 8.62 -0.74 15.93
C GLY A 176 9.95 -0.16 16.48
N SER A 177 10.90 0.13 15.59
CA SER A 177 12.16 0.79 15.98
C SER A 177 11.93 2.24 16.43
N VAL A 178 11.02 2.96 15.74
CA VAL A 178 10.61 4.33 16.11
C VAL A 178 9.84 4.30 17.43
N GLU A 179 8.85 3.41 17.60
CA GLU A 179 8.11 3.23 18.85
C GLU A 179 9.06 2.96 20.04
N SER A 180 10.02 2.07 19.84
CA SER A 180 11.03 1.74 20.86
C SER A 180 11.89 2.96 21.24
N ALA A 181 12.22 3.83 20.28
CA ALA A 181 12.96 5.06 20.54
C ALA A 181 12.10 6.09 21.30
N MET A 182 10.81 6.19 20.92
CA MET A 182 9.83 7.05 21.61
C MET A 182 9.62 6.61 23.06
N ALA A 183 9.56 5.30 23.32
CA ALA A 183 9.47 4.76 24.67
C ALA A 183 10.68 5.11 25.55
N ARG A 184 11.83 5.44 24.93
CA ARG A 184 13.04 5.96 25.62
C ARG A 184 13.09 7.48 25.72
N GLY A 185 11.99 8.18 25.38
CA GLY A 185 11.85 9.63 25.53
C GLY A 185 12.22 10.45 24.30
N MET A 186 12.48 9.83 23.14
CA MET A 186 12.72 10.56 21.89
C MET A 186 11.39 11.05 21.29
N THR A 187 11.41 12.20 20.62
CA THR A 187 10.27 12.58 19.77
C THR A 187 10.22 11.71 18.52
N PRO A 188 9.04 11.56 17.88
CA PRO A 188 8.93 10.80 16.61
C PRO A 188 9.90 11.28 15.53
N ALA A 189 10.10 12.62 15.44
CA ALA A 189 11.04 13.23 14.50
C ALA A 189 12.50 12.83 14.80
N GLN A 190 12.91 12.88 16.07
CA GLN A 190 14.26 12.49 16.50
C GLN A 190 14.51 11.00 16.29
N ALA A 191 13.52 10.15 16.58
CA ALA A 191 13.60 8.70 16.37
C ALA A 191 13.79 8.36 14.89
N ALA A 192 12.98 8.97 14.01
CA ALA A 192 13.09 8.78 12.57
C ALA A 192 14.43 9.27 12.00
N GLU A 193 14.90 10.43 12.43
CA GLU A 193 16.17 11.00 12.01
C GLU A 193 17.36 10.13 12.46
N GLY A 194 17.33 9.65 13.70
CA GLY A 194 18.33 8.72 14.23
C GLY A 194 18.40 7.42 13.45
N LEU A 195 17.23 6.85 13.13
CA LEU A 195 17.13 5.62 12.36
C LEU A 195 17.59 5.82 10.90
N ALA A 196 17.26 6.94 10.28
CA ALA A 196 17.72 7.26 8.92
C ALA A 196 19.25 7.35 8.85
N ARG A 197 19.88 8.05 9.80
CA ARG A 197 21.35 8.15 9.88
C ARG A 197 21.99 6.78 10.12
N ALA A 198 21.45 5.97 11.01
CA ALA A 198 21.96 4.62 11.27
C ALA A 198 21.85 3.71 10.04
N THR A 199 20.76 3.83 9.29
CA THR A 199 20.53 3.06 8.05
C THR A 199 21.53 3.49 6.97
N GLN A 200 21.73 4.78 6.76
CA GLN A 200 22.70 5.32 5.81
C GLN A 200 24.13 4.87 6.12
N ALA A 201 24.53 4.87 7.40
CA ALA A 201 25.85 4.42 7.82
C ALA A 201 26.08 2.92 7.54
N ARG A 202 25.04 2.07 7.62
CA ARG A 202 25.15 0.65 7.30
C ARG A 202 25.20 0.39 5.80
N GLY A 203 24.42 1.11 5.00
CA GLY A 203 24.39 0.98 3.54
C GLY A 203 25.68 1.46 2.85
N GLY A 204 26.47 2.28 3.53
CA GLY A 204 27.78 2.75 3.03
C GLY A 204 28.94 1.77 3.26
N VAL A 205 28.75 0.61 3.89
CA VAL A 205 29.78 -0.44 4.05
C VAL A 205 29.69 -1.38 2.84
N PRO A 206 30.71 -1.40 1.93
CA PRO A 206 30.71 -2.35 0.83
C PRO A 206 30.66 -3.79 1.38
N PRO A 207 29.88 -4.70 0.78
CA PRO A 207 29.97 -6.11 1.10
C PRO A 207 31.33 -6.59 0.61
N GLY A 208 32.31 -6.81 1.52
CA GLY A 208 33.61 -7.34 1.10
C GLY A 208 34.83 -7.05 1.97
N ARG A 209 34.70 -6.53 3.18
CA ARG A 209 35.79 -6.69 4.12
C ARG A 209 35.50 -7.86 5.05
N GLY A 210 35.90 -9.05 4.55
CA GLY A 210 36.00 -10.25 5.33
C GLY A 210 36.76 -9.93 6.63
N ARG A 211 36.21 -10.41 7.73
CA ARG A 211 36.85 -10.46 9.05
C ARG A 211 38.29 -10.97 8.83
N PRO A 212 39.34 -10.27 9.27
CA PRO A 212 40.70 -10.78 9.11
C PRO A 212 40.75 -12.16 9.77
N ALA A 213 41.18 -13.15 8.96
CA ALA A 213 41.37 -14.51 9.42
C ALA A 213 42.23 -14.49 10.69
N GLY A 214 41.72 -15.12 11.74
CA GLY A 214 42.38 -15.20 13.02
C GLY A 214 43.81 -15.66 12.87
N ARG A 215 44.73 -14.97 13.50
CA ARG A 215 46.15 -15.31 13.61
C ARG A 215 46.26 -16.71 14.22
N PRO A 216 46.97 -17.67 13.60
CA PRO A 216 47.14 -18.98 14.19
C PRO A 216 47.92 -18.89 15.52
N PRO A 217 47.63 -19.80 16.48
CA PRO A 217 48.35 -19.80 17.76
C PRO A 217 49.82 -20.18 17.49
N LYS A 218 50.70 -19.40 18.10
CA LYS A 218 52.16 -19.74 18.18
C LYS A 218 52.32 -20.88 19.16
N HIS A 219 52.84 -22.03 18.70
CA HIS A 219 53.41 -23.09 19.50
C HIS A 219 54.79 -22.65 19.97
#